data_01f9256e6d6be917bf6dd3c058944d06
#
_entry.id   01f9256e6d6be917bf6dd3c058944d06
#
_cell.length_a   1.000
_cell.length_b   1.000
_cell.length_c   1.000
_cell.angle_alpha   90.00
_cell.angle_beta   90.00
_cell.angle_gamma   90.00
#
_symmetry.space_group_name_H-M   'P 1'
#
loop_
_entity.id
_entity.type
_entity.pdbx_description
1 polymer ?
#
loop_
_entity_poly.entity_id
_entity_poly.type
_entity_poly.pdbx_seq_one_letter_code
_entity_poly.pdbx_strand_id
1 'polypeptide(L)'
;DPAPQDVPRLQQTPGVRVIEGFEQRIVFIGMDQGRDELLYSNVKGRNPFKDKRVRAALYHAVDIDAIHKATMRGLSKPSGAMTPSPVQTTAEIEKRFAHDPALSKKLLAEAGYPNGFEVQLDCPNNRYVNDEKICQALAAMWTKIGVNTRLVTMPRAQYFPKLEKLDTSLYMLGWGGASTDAIFTLQPVLSTF
;
A
#
# COMPACT_ATOMS: atom_id res chain seq x y z
N ASP A 1 1.54 14.89 13.07
CA ASP A 1 0.66 15.33 11.98
C ASP A 1 -0.78 15.01 12.36
N PRO A 2 -1.74 15.96 12.23
CA PRO A 2 -3.13 15.70 12.50
C PRO A 2 -3.71 14.75 11.45
N ALA A 3 -4.70 13.97 11.85
CA ALA A 3 -5.43 13.15 10.89
C ALA A 3 -6.23 14.04 9.92
N PRO A 4 -6.33 13.70 8.62
CA PRO A 4 -7.01 14.50 7.61
C PRO A 4 -8.44 14.93 7.98
N GLN A 5 -9.16 14.09 8.71
CA GLN A 5 -10.52 14.40 9.17
C GLN A 5 -10.57 15.48 10.25
N ASP A 6 -9.46 15.76 10.94
CA ASP A 6 -9.38 16.79 11.99
C ASP A 6 -9.01 18.18 11.44
N VAL A 7 -8.46 18.23 10.23
CA VAL A 7 -7.96 19.47 9.60
C VAL A 7 -9.03 20.57 9.56
N PRO A 8 -10.29 20.33 9.12
CA PRO A 8 -11.30 21.38 9.08
C PRO A 8 -11.60 21.97 10.47
N ARG A 9 -11.61 21.13 11.51
CA ARG A 9 -11.81 21.59 12.89
C ARG A 9 -10.63 22.43 13.38
N LEU A 10 -9.41 22.00 13.09
CA LEU A 10 -8.21 22.71 13.48
C LEU A 10 -8.11 24.09 12.79
N GLN A 11 -8.49 24.18 11.51
CA GLN A 11 -8.51 25.44 10.76
C GLN A 11 -9.48 26.48 11.36
N GLN A 12 -10.53 26.03 12.04
CA GLN A 12 -11.53 26.88 12.71
C GLN A 12 -11.17 27.19 14.17
N THR A 13 -10.09 26.60 14.71
CA THR A 13 -9.69 26.79 16.11
C THR A 13 -8.90 28.10 16.25
N PRO A 14 -9.34 29.06 17.10
CA PRO A 14 -8.61 30.29 17.34
C PRO A 14 -7.18 30.03 17.80
N GLY A 15 -6.23 30.76 17.22
CA GLY A 15 -4.79 30.62 17.56
C GLY A 15 -4.09 29.44 16.93
N VAL A 16 -4.77 28.59 16.15
CA VAL A 16 -4.19 27.45 15.43
C VAL A 16 -4.04 27.81 13.95
N ARG A 17 -2.87 27.54 13.40
CA ARG A 17 -2.60 27.62 11.96
C ARG A 17 -2.26 26.24 11.43
N VAL A 18 -3.01 25.76 10.45
CA VAL A 18 -2.70 24.52 9.71
C VAL A 18 -1.85 24.90 8.50
N ILE A 19 -0.68 24.30 8.39
CA ILE A 19 0.22 24.45 7.24
C ILE A 19 0.26 23.11 6.54
N GLU A 20 -0.09 23.10 5.27
CA GLU A 20 0.01 21.94 4.40
C GLU A 20 1.36 21.93 3.70
N GLY A 21 1.99 20.78 3.64
CA GLY A 21 3.27 20.60 2.97
C GLY A 21 3.40 19.21 2.41
N PHE A 22 4.26 19.07 1.41
CA PHE A 22 4.56 17.78 0.78
C PHE A 22 5.60 17.02 1.62
N GLU A 23 5.26 15.81 2.04
CA GLU A 23 6.23 14.90 2.65
C GLU A 23 6.95 14.09 1.56
N GLN A 24 8.28 14.05 1.59
CA GLN A 24 9.09 13.22 0.70
C GLN A 24 9.04 11.76 1.15
N ARG A 25 7.87 11.16 1.01
CA ARG A 25 7.61 9.76 1.39
C ARG A 25 6.63 9.12 0.42
N ILE A 26 6.94 7.90 0.00
CA ILE A 26 5.98 7.01 -0.64
C ILE A 26 5.49 5.97 0.37
N VAL A 27 4.18 5.74 0.45
CA VAL A 27 3.57 4.64 1.21
C VAL A 27 3.06 3.62 0.20
N PHE A 28 3.43 2.37 0.38
CA PHE A 28 3.17 1.30 -0.57
C PHE A 28 2.81 0.00 0.14
N ILE A 29 2.37 -0.97 -0.63
CA ILE A 29 2.12 -2.34 -0.18
C ILE A 29 3.24 -3.24 -0.68
N GLY A 30 3.94 -3.89 0.24
CA GLY A 30 4.92 -4.92 -0.05
C GLY A 30 4.27 -6.30 -0.10
N MET A 31 4.77 -7.16 -0.97
CA MET A 31 4.31 -8.53 -1.19
C MET A 31 5.49 -9.49 -1.10
N ASP A 32 5.40 -10.52 -0.27
CA ASP A 32 6.45 -11.51 -0.16
C ASP A 32 6.53 -12.36 -1.44
N GLN A 33 7.58 -12.18 -2.19
CA GLN A 33 7.87 -12.93 -3.42
C GLN A 33 9.01 -13.95 -3.22
N GLY A 34 9.63 -13.98 -2.03
CA GLY A 34 10.79 -14.81 -1.75
C GLY A 34 10.42 -16.25 -1.39
N ARG A 35 9.45 -16.43 -0.50
CA ARG A 35 9.04 -17.74 0.00
C ARG A 35 8.39 -18.60 -1.09
N ASP A 36 8.51 -19.93 -0.95
CA ASP A 36 7.80 -20.87 -1.82
C ASP A 36 6.33 -21.03 -1.43
N GLU A 37 6.01 -20.84 -0.15
CA GLU A 37 4.64 -20.80 0.37
C GLU A 37 4.45 -19.55 1.26
N LEU A 38 3.32 -18.85 1.08
CA LEU A 38 3.01 -17.67 1.90
C LEU A 38 2.69 -18.04 3.34
N LEU A 39 3.17 -17.24 4.28
CA LEU A 39 2.62 -17.23 5.63
C LEU A 39 1.20 -16.66 5.61
N TYR A 40 0.38 -17.09 6.56
CA TYR A 40 -0.96 -16.50 6.80
C TYR A 40 -1.86 -16.49 5.55
N SER A 41 -1.76 -17.53 4.71
CA SER A 41 -2.60 -17.76 3.55
C SER A 41 -3.20 -19.18 3.57
N ASN A 42 -4.33 -19.33 2.91
CA ASN A 42 -4.94 -20.66 2.69
C ASN A 42 -4.33 -21.40 1.48
N VAL A 43 -3.49 -20.73 0.68
CA VAL A 43 -2.80 -21.36 -0.45
C VAL A 43 -1.59 -22.13 0.07
N LYS A 44 -1.56 -23.45 -0.19
CA LYS A 44 -0.50 -24.36 0.25
C LYS A 44 0.39 -24.80 -0.91
N GLY A 45 1.68 -25.01 -0.61
CA GLY A 45 2.68 -25.50 -1.57
C GLY A 45 3.06 -24.53 -2.68
N ARG A 46 2.58 -23.29 -2.64
CA ARG A 46 2.95 -22.24 -3.61
C ARG A 46 2.70 -20.84 -3.06
N ASN A 47 3.37 -19.88 -3.69
CA ASN A 47 3.24 -18.46 -3.35
C ASN A 47 2.56 -17.71 -4.51
N PRO A 48 1.29 -17.27 -4.32
CA PRO A 48 0.57 -16.49 -5.33
C PRO A 48 1.31 -15.22 -5.78
N PHE A 49 2.06 -14.58 -4.89
CA PHE A 49 2.74 -13.31 -5.20
C PHE A 49 3.99 -13.46 -6.07
N LYS A 50 4.49 -14.67 -6.33
CA LYS A 50 5.50 -14.92 -7.36
C LYS A 50 4.96 -14.68 -8.76
N ASP A 51 3.65 -14.85 -8.98
CA ASP A 51 3.01 -14.58 -10.27
C ASP A 51 2.71 -13.09 -10.43
N LYS A 52 3.30 -12.47 -11.46
CA LYS A 52 3.06 -11.04 -11.77
C LYS A 52 1.60 -10.70 -12.04
N ARG A 53 0.81 -11.66 -12.55
CA ARG A 53 -0.62 -11.46 -12.84
C ARG A 53 -1.40 -11.27 -11.54
N VAL A 54 -1.06 -11.98 -10.48
CA VAL A 54 -1.66 -11.80 -9.14
C VAL A 54 -1.33 -10.42 -8.59
N ARG A 55 -0.07 -9.98 -8.68
CA ARG A 55 0.33 -8.64 -8.22
C ARG A 55 -0.36 -7.53 -9.03
N ALA A 56 -0.46 -7.70 -10.36
CA ALA A 56 -1.20 -6.78 -11.22
C ALA A 56 -2.70 -6.75 -10.89
N ALA A 57 -3.29 -7.91 -10.59
CA ALA A 57 -4.69 -7.98 -10.17
C ALA A 57 -4.95 -7.18 -8.90
N LEU A 58 -4.09 -7.30 -7.89
CA LEU A 58 -4.20 -6.49 -6.66
C LEU A 58 -4.04 -5.00 -6.95
N TYR A 59 -3.16 -4.63 -7.88
CA TYR A 59 -2.98 -3.22 -8.27
C TYR A 59 -4.23 -2.67 -8.95
N HIS A 60 -4.76 -3.35 -9.97
CA HIS A 60 -5.96 -2.91 -10.72
C HIS A 60 -7.23 -2.89 -9.88
N ALA A 61 -7.27 -3.64 -8.77
CA ALA A 61 -8.41 -3.64 -7.85
C ALA A 61 -8.49 -2.37 -6.98
N VAL A 62 -7.40 -1.60 -6.88
CA VAL A 62 -7.34 -0.44 -5.98
C VAL A 62 -7.85 0.83 -6.67
N ASP A 63 -8.97 1.35 -6.17
CA ASP A 63 -9.46 2.70 -6.47
C ASP A 63 -8.70 3.71 -5.60
N ILE A 64 -7.56 4.17 -6.11
CA ILE A 64 -6.71 5.13 -5.40
C ILE A 64 -7.36 6.49 -5.26
N ASP A 65 -8.23 6.88 -6.19
CA ASP A 65 -8.94 8.15 -6.15
C ASP A 65 -9.99 8.16 -5.04
N ALA A 66 -10.64 7.02 -4.81
CA ALA A 66 -11.52 6.86 -3.65
C ALA A 66 -10.75 6.97 -2.33
N ILE A 67 -9.57 6.36 -2.22
CA ILE A 67 -8.69 6.50 -1.04
C ILE A 67 -8.27 7.97 -0.87
N HIS A 68 -7.79 8.62 -1.92
CA HIS A 68 -7.39 10.02 -1.90
C HIS A 68 -8.53 10.93 -1.41
N LYS A 69 -9.72 10.80 -1.99
CA LYS A 69 -10.87 11.66 -1.69
C LYS A 69 -11.52 11.35 -0.35
N ALA A 70 -11.83 10.07 -0.09
CA ALA A 70 -12.60 9.69 1.08
C ALA A 70 -11.73 9.48 2.33
N THR A 71 -10.63 8.74 2.22
CA THR A 71 -9.77 8.41 3.37
C THR A 71 -8.82 9.54 3.69
N MET A 72 -8.20 10.15 2.67
CA MET A 72 -7.19 11.18 2.83
C MET A 72 -7.73 12.62 2.72
N ARG A 73 -9.03 12.77 2.43
CA ARG A 73 -9.69 14.10 2.31
C ARG A 73 -8.99 15.06 1.34
N GLY A 74 -8.37 14.52 0.28
CA GLY A 74 -7.58 15.28 -0.68
C GLY A 74 -6.15 15.60 -0.24
N LEU A 75 -5.77 15.28 1.00
CA LEU A 75 -4.46 15.56 1.59
C LEU A 75 -3.46 14.43 1.33
N SER A 76 -3.37 14.00 0.09
CA SER A 76 -2.38 13.02 -0.40
C SER A 76 -2.19 13.20 -1.90
N LYS A 77 -1.13 12.60 -2.44
CA LYS A 77 -0.92 12.54 -3.89
C LYS A 77 -0.82 11.08 -4.32
N PRO A 78 -1.78 10.54 -5.10
CA PRO A 78 -1.62 9.24 -5.73
C PRO A 78 -0.36 9.22 -6.61
N SER A 79 0.49 8.19 -6.46
CA SER A 79 1.71 8.05 -7.25
C SER A 79 1.73 6.73 -8.00
N GLY A 80 2.28 6.73 -9.22
CA GLY A 80 2.63 5.54 -9.99
C GLY A 80 4.08 5.10 -9.77
N ALA A 81 4.89 5.95 -9.15
CA ALA A 81 6.32 5.73 -8.92
C ALA A 81 6.61 5.28 -7.49
N MET A 82 7.71 4.57 -7.32
CA MET A 82 8.27 4.25 -5.99
C MET A 82 9.12 5.40 -5.41
N THR A 83 9.37 6.44 -6.20
CA THR A 83 10.06 7.65 -5.76
C THR A 83 9.05 8.75 -5.49
N PRO A 84 9.13 9.46 -4.35
CA PRO A 84 8.21 10.56 -4.06
C PRO A 84 8.42 11.72 -5.05
N SER A 85 7.33 12.28 -5.60
CA SER A 85 7.42 13.55 -6.35
C SER A 85 7.75 14.69 -5.36
N PRO A 86 8.64 15.67 -5.70
CA PRO A 86 9.18 15.98 -7.02
C PRO A 86 10.53 15.32 -7.37
N VAL A 87 10.88 14.21 -6.70
CA VAL A 87 12.14 13.52 -6.91
C VAL A 87 12.13 12.77 -8.23
N GLN A 88 13.08 13.02 -9.10
CA GLN A 88 13.44 12.30 -10.34
C GLN A 88 12.35 11.40 -10.93
N THR A 89 11.16 11.94 -11.20
CA THR A 89 10.09 11.23 -11.86
C THR A 89 9.67 11.95 -13.15
N THR A 90 9.10 11.20 -14.08
CA THR A 90 8.49 11.74 -15.30
C THR A 90 6.99 11.47 -15.27
N ALA A 91 6.23 12.21 -16.05
CA ALA A 91 4.78 11.98 -16.19
C ALA A 91 4.45 10.53 -16.62
N GLU A 92 5.35 9.89 -17.37
CA GLU A 92 5.22 8.49 -17.78
C GLU A 92 5.40 7.54 -16.60
N ILE A 93 6.43 7.74 -15.76
CA ILE A 93 6.68 6.93 -14.55
C ILE A 93 5.56 7.12 -13.52
N GLU A 94 5.03 8.33 -13.39
CA GLU A 94 3.93 8.65 -12.48
C GLU A 94 2.57 8.12 -12.96
N LYS A 95 2.49 7.64 -14.20
CA LYS A 95 1.25 7.11 -14.76
C LYS A 95 0.85 5.82 -14.05
N ARG A 96 -0.31 5.83 -13.41
CA ARG A 96 -0.89 4.66 -12.77
C ARG A 96 -1.64 3.80 -13.78
N PHE A 97 -1.69 2.49 -13.52
CA PHE A 97 -2.64 1.63 -14.21
C PHE A 97 -4.07 1.97 -13.77
N ALA A 98 -5.02 1.80 -14.69
CA ALA A 98 -6.42 2.07 -14.42
C ALA A 98 -6.98 1.15 -13.32
N HIS A 99 -7.89 1.68 -12.52
CA HIS A 99 -8.74 0.87 -11.64
C HIS A 99 -9.69 0.03 -12.51
N ASP A 100 -9.51 -1.29 -12.48
CA ASP A 100 -10.28 -2.25 -13.28
C ASP A 100 -10.47 -3.58 -12.52
N PRO A 101 -11.50 -3.68 -11.67
CA PRO A 101 -11.79 -4.92 -10.94
C PRO A 101 -12.17 -6.11 -11.83
N ALA A 102 -12.67 -5.85 -13.05
CA ALA A 102 -12.99 -6.92 -13.98
C ALA A 102 -11.70 -7.55 -14.54
N LEU A 103 -10.74 -6.72 -14.94
CA LEU A 103 -9.39 -7.18 -15.31
C LEU A 103 -8.70 -7.89 -14.15
N SER A 104 -8.86 -7.39 -12.92
CA SER A 104 -8.31 -8.04 -11.71
C SER A 104 -8.80 -9.48 -11.56
N LYS A 105 -10.10 -9.72 -11.67
CA LYS A 105 -10.68 -11.08 -11.62
C LYS A 105 -10.20 -11.97 -12.75
N LYS A 106 -10.10 -11.43 -13.97
CA LYS A 106 -9.56 -12.14 -15.12
C LYS A 106 -8.10 -12.58 -14.88
N LEU A 107 -7.25 -11.67 -14.42
CA LEU A 107 -5.84 -11.96 -14.13
C LEU A 107 -5.68 -13.01 -13.02
N LEU A 108 -6.51 -12.97 -11.97
CA LEU A 108 -6.53 -13.99 -10.92
C LEU A 108 -6.92 -15.37 -11.49
N ALA A 109 -7.95 -15.44 -12.32
CA ALA A 109 -8.36 -16.67 -12.96
C ALA A 109 -7.27 -17.26 -13.87
N GLU A 110 -6.62 -16.43 -14.70
CA GLU A 110 -5.50 -16.83 -15.55
C GLU A 110 -4.27 -17.28 -14.74
N ALA A 111 -4.09 -16.77 -13.53
CA ALA A 111 -3.04 -17.18 -12.60
C ALA A 111 -3.39 -18.48 -11.82
N GLY A 112 -4.56 -19.06 -12.06
CA GLY A 112 -5.04 -20.27 -11.39
C GLY A 112 -5.78 -20.03 -10.08
N TYR A 113 -6.30 -18.81 -9.87
CA TYR A 113 -7.10 -18.44 -8.69
C TYR A 113 -8.49 -17.88 -9.10
N PRO A 114 -9.32 -18.65 -9.84
CA PRO A 114 -10.62 -18.14 -10.33
C PRO A 114 -11.59 -17.78 -9.19
N ASN A 115 -11.44 -18.39 -8.03
CA ASN A 115 -12.22 -18.12 -6.82
C ASN A 115 -11.46 -17.25 -5.81
N GLY A 116 -10.29 -16.69 -6.21
CA GLY A 116 -9.42 -15.97 -5.31
C GLY A 116 -8.71 -16.84 -4.27
N PHE A 117 -8.30 -16.22 -3.16
CA PHE A 117 -7.64 -16.90 -2.03
C PHE A 117 -7.69 -16.02 -0.79
N GLU A 118 -7.27 -16.57 0.36
CA GLU A 118 -7.16 -15.83 1.61
C GLU A 118 -5.70 -15.44 1.88
N VAL A 119 -5.51 -14.21 2.38
CA VAL A 119 -4.20 -13.71 2.79
C VAL A 119 -4.34 -12.69 3.92
N GLN A 120 -3.35 -12.63 4.82
CA GLN A 120 -3.28 -11.60 5.83
C GLN A 120 -2.57 -10.37 5.29
N LEU A 121 -3.15 -9.18 5.57
CA LEU A 121 -2.52 -7.87 5.40
C LEU A 121 -2.09 -7.36 6.78
N ASP A 122 -0.80 -7.18 6.98
CA ASP A 122 -0.24 -6.55 8.17
C ASP A 122 -0.11 -5.04 7.97
N CYS A 123 -0.60 -4.25 8.92
CA CYS A 123 -0.55 -2.79 8.87
C CYS A 123 -0.20 -2.17 10.21
N PRO A 124 0.55 -1.05 10.22
CA PRO A 124 0.64 -0.23 11.41
C PRO A 124 -0.67 0.53 11.63
N ASN A 125 -0.91 1.02 12.84
CA ASN A 125 -2.06 1.88 13.17
C ASN A 125 -1.66 3.21 13.83
N ASN A 126 -0.37 3.51 13.89
CA ASN A 126 0.14 4.75 14.46
C ASN A 126 1.49 5.19 13.85
N ARG A 127 1.72 4.85 12.58
CA ARG A 127 2.98 5.16 11.88
C ARG A 127 2.81 6.15 10.74
N TYR A 128 1.79 5.98 9.93
CA TYR A 128 1.48 6.82 8.78
C TYR A 128 0.11 7.48 8.94
N VAL A 129 -0.10 8.58 8.24
CA VAL A 129 -1.39 9.28 8.28
C VAL A 129 -2.49 8.34 7.77
N ASN A 130 -3.50 8.08 8.61
CA ASN A 130 -4.63 7.19 8.31
C ASN A 130 -4.26 5.76 7.84
N ASP A 131 -3.12 5.23 8.27
CA ASP A 131 -2.61 3.93 7.87
C ASP A 131 -3.64 2.80 8.02
N GLU A 132 -4.24 2.64 9.17
CA GLU A 132 -5.27 1.62 9.40
C GLU A 132 -6.49 1.80 8.47
N LYS A 133 -6.96 3.03 8.25
CA LYS A 133 -8.10 3.30 7.37
C LYS A 133 -7.78 3.01 5.89
N ILE A 134 -6.56 3.30 5.47
CA ILE A 134 -6.08 2.94 4.13
C ILE A 134 -6.08 1.43 3.97
N CYS A 135 -5.54 0.69 4.95
CA CYS A 135 -5.51 -0.78 4.92
C CYS A 135 -6.91 -1.39 4.94
N GLN A 136 -7.85 -0.83 5.70
CA GLN A 136 -9.27 -1.24 5.68
C GLN A 136 -9.88 -1.07 4.28
N ALA A 137 -9.62 0.06 3.62
CA ALA A 137 -10.09 0.31 2.25
C ALA A 137 -9.47 -0.69 1.25
N LEU A 138 -8.17 -0.94 1.33
CA LEU A 138 -7.47 -1.91 0.49
C LEU A 138 -8.02 -3.33 0.67
N ALA A 139 -8.16 -3.80 1.92
CA ALA A 139 -8.71 -5.11 2.23
C ALA A 139 -10.12 -5.29 1.66
N ALA A 140 -10.98 -4.27 1.80
CA ALA A 140 -12.32 -4.29 1.23
C ALA A 140 -12.32 -4.34 -0.31
N MET A 141 -11.41 -3.62 -0.98
CA MET A 141 -11.28 -3.63 -2.43
C MET A 141 -10.80 -4.99 -2.95
N TRP A 142 -9.80 -5.60 -2.31
CA TRP A 142 -9.29 -6.93 -2.68
C TRP A 142 -10.29 -8.05 -2.41
N THR A 143 -11.05 -7.96 -1.33
CA THR A 143 -12.13 -8.91 -1.06
C THR A 143 -13.18 -8.92 -2.18
N LYS A 144 -13.50 -7.77 -2.80
CA LYS A 144 -14.44 -7.68 -3.93
C LYS A 144 -13.99 -8.43 -5.19
N ILE A 145 -12.70 -8.63 -5.35
CA ILE A 145 -12.14 -9.40 -6.47
C ILE A 145 -11.85 -10.86 -6.11
N GLY A 146 -12.20 -11.30 -4.90
CA GLY A 146 -12.03 -12.69 -4.43
C GLY A 146 -10.77 -12.92 -3.57
N VAL A 147 -9.90 -11.92 -3.40
CA VAL A 147 -8.77 -12.03 -2.47
C VAL A 147 -9.26 -11.63 -1.07
N ASN A 148 -9.69 -12.65 -0.30
CA ASN A 148 -10.21 -12.46 1.06
C ASN A 148 -9.08 -12.01 1.99
N THR A 149 -9.05 -10.73 2.30
CA THR A 149 -7.94 -10.09 2.99
C THR A 149 -8.24 -9.91 4.47
N ARG A 150 -7.58 -10.70 5.29
CA ARG A 150 -7.63 -10.58 6.75
C ARG A 150 -6.70 -9.46 7.21
N LEU A 151 -7.26 -8.32 7.59
CA LEU A 151 -6.49 -7.20 8.12
C LEU A 151 -6.08 -7.44 9.57
N VAL A 152 -4.78 -7.27 9.86
CA VAL A 152 -4.21 -7.26 11.21
C VAL A 152 -3.48 -5.93 11.40
N THR A 153 -3.96 -5.12 12.34
CA THR A 153 -3.34 -3.83 12.67
C THR A 153 -2.64 -3.87 14.01
N MET A 154 -1.53 -3.16 14.13
CA MET A 154 -0.75 -3.11 15.36
C MET A 154 0.06 -1.82 15.48
N PRO A 155 0.43 -1.39 16.70
CA PRO A 155 1.32 -0.27 16.90
C PRO A 155 2.70 -0.49 16.26
N ARG A 156 3.33 0.59 15.80
CA ARG A 156 4.65 0.55 15.14
C ARG A 156 5.72 -0.22 15.94
N ALA A 157 5.66 -0.17 17.26
CA ALA A 157 6.62 -0.87 18.14
C ALA A 157 6.54 -2.41 18.04
N GLN A 158 5.38 -2.95 17.63
CA GLN A 158 5.17 -4.37 17.35
C GLN A 158 5.34 -4.67 15.85
N TYR A 159 4.95 -3.71 15.02
CA TYR A 159 4.92 -3.85 13.56
C TYR A 159 6.31 -4.03 12.95
N PHE A 160 7.24 -3.13 13.25
CA PHE A 160 8.58 -3.19 12.65
C PHE A 160 9.38 -4.44 13.06
N PRO A 161 9.42 -4.88 14.33
CA PRO A 161 10.06 -6.15 14.67
C PRO A 161 9.46 -7.37 13.95
N LYS A 162 8.15 -7.35 13.63
CA LYS A 162 7.50 -8.39 12.83
C LYS A 162 8.01 -8.36 11.38
N LEU A 163 8.11 -7.18 10.77
CA LEU A 163 8.65 -7.02 9.40
C LEU A 163 10.13 -7.42 9.32
N GLU A 164 10.96 -7.00 10.29
CA GLU A 164 12.39 -7.35 10.35
C GLU A 164 12.64 -8.87 10.41
N LYS A 165 11.73 -9.60 11.05
CA LYS A 165 11.73 -11.06 11.08
C LYS A 165 11.16 -11.69 9.81
N LEU A 166 10.76 -10.88 8.83
CA LEU A 166 10.06 -11.31 7.62
C LEU A 166 8.79 -12.12 7.92
N ASP A 167 8.17 -11.91 9.07
CA ASP A 167 6.97 -12.63 9.54
C ASP A 167 5.69 -11.97 8.98
N THR A 168 5.63 -11.83 7.66
CA THR A 168 4.51 -11.21 6.95
C THR A 168 4.44 -11.73 5.52
N SER A 169 3.28 -11.59 4.87
CA SER A 169 3.07 -11.93 3.46
C SER A 169 2.67 -10.74 2.62
N LEU A 170 1.82 -9.89 3.16
CA LEU A 170 1.33 -8.66 2.53
C LEU A 170 1.35 -7.58 3.61
N TYR A 171 1.98 -6.43 3.34
CA TYR A 171 2.24 -5.45 4.38
C TYR A 171 2.31 -4.02 3.83
N MET A 172 1.95 -3.04 4.66
CA MET A 172 2.12 -1.62 4.35
C MET A 172 3.50 -1.15 4.80
N LEU A 173 4.22 -0.47 3.94
CA LEU A 173 5.47 0.19 4.30
C LEU A 173 5.52 1.59 3.69
N GLY A 174 6.23 2.50 4.33
CA GLY A 174 6.53 3.81 3.79
C GLY A 174 8.02 4.04 3.77
N TRP A 175 8.53 4.57 2.67
CA TRP A 175 9.93 4.91 2.49
C TRP A 175 10.08 6.38 2.10
N GLY A 176 10.96 7.09 2.79
CA GLY A 176 11.38 8.45 2.45
C GLY A 176 12.88 8.45 2.24
N GLY A 177 13.33 8.98 1.11
CA GLY A 177 14.75 9.11 0.81
C GLY A 177 15.44 10.13 1.70
N ALA A 178 16.73 9.90 2.02
CA ALA A 178 17.57 10.86 2.72
C ALA A 178 17.97 12.05 1.82
N SER A 179 17.76 11.94 0.53
CA SER A 179 18.00 12.99 -0.47
C SER A 179 16.96 12.92 -1.60
N THR A 180 17.05 13.88 -2.54
CA THR A 180 16.19 13.89 -3.74
C THR A 180 16.64 12.91 -4.84
N ASP A 181 17.72 12.15 -4.64
CA ASP A 181 18.15 11.15 -5.60
C ASP A 181 17.33 9.86 -5.42
N ALA A 182 16.80 9.34 -6.52
CA ALA A 182 15.97 8.13 -6.56
C ALA A 182 16.70 6.89 -6.01
N ILE A 183 18.04 6.84 -6.06
CA ILE A 183 18.84 5.72 -5.57
C ILE A 183 18.59 5.45 -4.08
N PHE A 184 18.34 6.49 -3.27
CA PHE A 184 18.04 6.36 -1.84
C PHE A 184 16.69 5.68 -1.54
N THR A 185 15.82 5.56 -2.54
CA THR A 185 14.58 4.79 -2.46
C THR A 185 14.70 3.46 -3.18
N LEU A 186 15.22 3.46 -4.42
CA LEU A 186 15.24 2.27 -5.26
C LEU A 186 16.21 1.20 -4.75
N GLN A 187 17.39 1.59 -4.29
CA GLN A 187 18.39 0.64 -3.80
C GLN A 187 17.89 -0.13 -2.56
N PRO A 188 17.48 0.49 -1.46
CA PRO A 188 17.08 -0.24 -0.25
C PRO A 188 15.74 -0.97 -0.39
N VAL A 189 14.87 -0.57 -1.32
CA VAL A 189 13.51 -1.13 -1.45
C VAL A 189 13.42 -2.19 -2.55
N LEU A 190 14.16 -2.05 -3.65
CA LEU A 190 14.00 -2.86 -4.85
C LEU A 190 15.24 -3.68 -5.24
N SER A 191 16.45 -3.33 -4.76
CA SER A 191 17.63 -4.12 -5.12
C SER A 191 17.78 -5.36 -4.24
N THR A 192 18.35 -6.42 -4.81
CA THR A 192 18.81 -7.61 -4.10
C THR A 192 20.27 -7.44 -3.73
N PHE A 193 20.65 -7.89 -2.55
CA PHE A 193 22.04 -7.88 -2.05
C PHE A 193 22.61 -9.28 -2.12
#